data_a5ee6ea7b550aa24d00396a59a293e24
#
_entry.id   a5ee6ea7b550aa24d00396a59a293e24
#
_cell.length_a   1.000
_cell.length_b   1.000
_cell.length_c   1.000
_cell.angle_alpha   90.00
_cell.angle_beta   90.00
_cell.angle_gamma   90.00
#
_symmetry.space_group_name_H-M   'P 1'
#
loop_
_entity.id
_entity.type
_entity.pdbx_description
1 polymer ?
#
loop_
_entity_poly.entity_id
_entity_poly.type
_entity_poly.pdbx_seq_one_letter_code
_entity_poly.pdbx_strand_id
1 'polypeptide(L)'
;MLVTLVIILSKAVGFGRDMVTTAYFGRTMENDAYVSAYSLFYLPVLLFNSCISATLIPLFVEERERFSLKHSNRFASNSINLFSLAALVVSALMYILAGPLVNLVYHGFSPEKAALTARLTQIMVLALVFNVASIAVSSLLNAMEKYIAAQLTGFPLSVCVILASVCFSDRCGIEAVAWGVFAANVLQLLVLIPFLRGWFTYTPMLNAGDERFRKLMRLALPAMLSMGVSELNHMIDHALASGLPEGTLTSMTSAYRLITFVQGILLVPLTTVMFSKMSRRVAEDDVRGALKLLRRSVLVITMVVLPVVAVGAVLSSDVIQFAYMRGRFTMDDVRVTAGVLMFYIIGIPAFGLRDFFSRVFHSLKDTKTPFRVSCMVVAINVVLNVILRKFMGANGLAFATSIAGYCGMTAMVLLLKKRFGRIGTRRTTRELCKIVAATAVCTAVCVALNRVVPPAEGTLKVTLRLVVCGGASIVAYLACAWALGLNTLKKLVGGRRR
;
A
#
# COMPACT_ATOMS: atom_id res chain seq x y z
N MET A 1 5.77 -10.52 -18.78
CA MET A 1 4.93 -9.44 -19.34
C MET A 1 3.46 -9.60 -18.97
N LEU A 2 2.83 -10.75 -19.21
CA LEU A 2 1.40 -10.98 -18.90
C LEU A 2 1.05 -10.82 -17.41
N VAL A 3 1.86 -11.37 -16.49
CA VAL A 3 1.67 -11.20 -15.03
C VAL A 3 1.66 -9.73 -14.62
N THR A 4 2.56 -8.92 -15.15
CA THR A 4 2.62 -7.48 -14.85
C THR A 4 1.37 -6.76 -15.34
N LEU A 5 0.86 -7.13 -16.51
CA LEU A 5 -0.38 -6.58 -17.06
C LEU A 5 -1.58 -6.91 -16.15
N VAL A 6 -1.69 -8.17 -15.71
CA VAL A 6 -2.75 -8.62 -14.78
C VAL A 6 -2.69 -7.84 -13.47
N ILE A 7 -1.50 -7.62 -12.91
CA ILE A 7 -1.32 -6.83 -11.68
C ILE A 7 -1.77 -5.38 -11.89
N ILE A 8 -1.37 -4.74 -12.99
CA ILE A 8 -1.76 -3.36 -13.29
C ILE A 8 -3.28 -3.26 -13.46
N LEU A 9 -3.88 -4.18 -14.21
CA LEU A 9 -5.32 -4.22 -14.44
C LEU A 9 -6.09 -4.44 -13.12
N SER A 10 -5.63 -5.37 -12.28
CA SER A 10 -6.22 -5.61 -10.94
C SER A 10 -6.18 -4.35 -10.07
N LYS A 11 -5.08 -3.60 -10.08
CA LYS A 11 -4.97 -2.33 -9.35
C LYS A 11 -5.89 -1.25 -9.92
N ALA A 12 -6.02 -1.17 -11.25
CA ALA A 12 -6.91 -0.22 -11.89
C ALA A 12 -8.39 -0.52 -11.55
N VAL A 13 -8.79 -1.79 -11.60
CA VAL A 13 -10.15 -2.22 -11.20
C VAL A 13 -10.37 -1.99 -9.70
N GLY A 14 -9.36 -2.22 -8.86
CA GLY A 14 -9.39 -1.92 -7.44
C GLY A 14 -9.61 -0.43 -7.16
N PHE A 15 -8.94 0.45 -7.90
CA PHE A 15 -9.17 1.88 -7.82
C PHE A 15 -10.58 2.27 -8.30
N GLY A 16 -11.06 1.65 -9.39
CA GLY A 16 -12.45 1.81 -9.87
C GLY A 16 -13.50 1.42 -8.82
N ARG A 17 -13.26 0.33 -8.07
CA ARG A 17 -14.10 -0.04 -6.92
C ARG A 17 -14.20 1.08 -5.89
N ASP A 18 -13.06 1.66 -5.53
CA ASP A 18 -13.01 2.72 -4.53
C ASP A 18 -13.73 3.99 -5.01
N MET A 19 -13.63 4.32 -6.32
CA MET A 19 -14.39 5.40 -6.94
C MET A 19 -15.90 5.15 -6.86
N VAL A 20 -16.35 3.92 -7.15
CA VAL A 20 -17.77 3.55 -7.10
C VAL A 20 -18.28 3.61 -5.66
N THR A 21 -17.59 2.99 -4.70
CA THR A 21 -18.00 3.03 -3.30
C THR A 21 -18.11 4.47 -2.79
N THR A 22 -17.13 5.31 -3.12
CA THR A 22 -17.15 6.72 -2.72
C THR A 22 -18.25 7.51 -3.43
N ALA A 23 -18.60 7.18 -4.68
CA ALA A 23 -19.70 7.81 -5.41
C ALA A 23 -21.08 7.50 -4.80
N TYR A 24 -21.29 6.28 -4.32
CA TYR A 24 -22.55 5.87 -3.70
C TYR A 24 -22.72 6.36 -2.27
N PHE A 25 -21.65 6.36 -1.50
CA PHE A 25 -21.70 6.66 -0.06
C PHE A 25 -21.12 8.00 0.35
N GLY A 26 -20.34 8.64 -0.52
CA GLY A 26 -19.75 9.96 -0.25
C GLY A 26 -18.83 9.97 0.97
N ARG A 27 -18.75 11.13 1.61
CA ARG A 27 -17.99 11.39 2.82
C ARG A 27 -18.94 11.45 4.03
N THR A 28 -19.58 10.30 4.31
CA THR A 28 -20.61 10.15 5.34
C THR A 28 -20.14 9.32 6.52
N MET A 29 -20.92 9.34 7.61
CA MET A 29 -20.76 8.47 8.77
C MET A 29 -20.73 6.98 8.36
N GLU A 30 -21.58 6.58 7.44
CA GLU A 30 -21.70 5.19 6.97
C GLU A 30 -20.40 4.73 6.28
N ASN A 31 -19.85 5.56 5.39
CA ASN A 31 -18.60 5.22 4.71
C ASN A 31 -17.40 5.20 5.67
N ASP A 32 -17.36 6.10 6.65
CA ASP A 32 -16.37 6.07 7.73
C ASP A 32 -16.48 4.77 8.55
N ALA A 33 -17.71 4.33 8.88
CA ALA A 33 -17.95 3.07 9.57
C ALA A 33 -17.44 1.85 8.75
N TYR A 34 -17.70 1.85 7.43
CA TYR A 34 -17.19 0.83 6.52
C TYR A 34 -15.66 0.81 6.46
N VAL A 35 -15.02 1.96 6.30
CA VAL A 35 -13.56 2.08 6.26
C VAL A 35 -12.93 1.56 7.55
N SER A 36 -13.55 1.87 8.69
CA SER A 36 -13.09 1.44 10.02
C SER A 36 -13.26 -0.08 10.20
N ALA A 37 -14.41 -0.62 9.83
CA ALA A 37 -14.69 -2.05 9.87
C ALA A 37 -13.74 -2.82 8.95
N TYR A 38 -13.48 -2.30 7.74
CA TYR A 38 -12.53 -2.90 6.82
C TYR A 38 -11.09 -2.89 7.35
N SER A 39 -10.66 -1.83 8.04
CA SER A 39 -9.36 -1.77 8.72
C SER A 39 -9.22 -2.86 9.79
N LEU A 40 -10.24 -3.06 10.62
CA LEU A 40 -10.25 -4.12 11.64
C LEU A 40 -10.20 -5.51 11.00
N PHE A 41 -10.98 -5.75 9.95
CA PHE A 41 -10.96 -7.00 9.20
C PHE A 41 -9.61 -7.25 8.50
N TYR A 42 -8.99 -6.21 7.95
CA TYR A 42 -7.77 -6.33 7.16
C TYR A 42 -6.53 -6.64 8.00
N LEU A 43 -6.49 -6.26 9.28
CA LEU A 43 -5.36 -6.52 10.16
C LEU A 43 -5.03 -8.03 10.27
N PRO A 44 -5.94 -8.93 10.66
CA PRO A 44 -5.65 -10.37 10.66
C PRO A 44 -5.36 -10.92 9.25
N VAL A 45 -6.03 -10.42 8.21
CA VAL A 45 -5.73 -10.80 6.81
C VAL A 45 -4.27 -10.57 6.48
N LEU A 46 -3.73 -9.40 6.83
CA LEU A 46 -2.34 -9.05 6.57
C LEU A 46 -1.38 -9.96 7.35
N LEU A 47 -1.68 -10.25 8.62
CA LEU A 47 -0.87 -11.13 9.46
C LEU A 47 -0.81 -12.55 8.89
N PHE A 48 -1.95 -13.13 8.52
CA PHE A 48 -2.00 -14.44 7.86
C PHE A 48 -1.29 -14.43 6.51
N ASN A 49 -1.49 -13.38 5.70
CA ASN A 49 -0.83 -13.27 4.41
C ASN A 49 0.70 -13.23 4.53
N SER A 50 1.23 -12.43 5.47
CA SER A 50 2.68 -12.35 5.70
C SER A 50 3.26 -13.67 6.20
N CYS A 51 2.53 -14.34 7.11
CA CYS A 51 2.89 -15.65 7.63
C CYS A 51 2.96 -16.71 6.53
N ILE A 52 1.85 -16.88 5.80
CA ILE A 52 1.69 -17.95 4.81
C ILE A 52 2.62 -17.72 3.62
N SER A 53 2.65 -16.52 3.05
CA SER A 53 3.44 -16.24 1.86
C SER A 53 4.95 -16.33 2.10
N ALA A 54 5.44 -15.95 3.29
CA ALA A 54 6.86 -16.03 3.60
C ALA A 54 7.35 -17.45 3.87
N THR A 55 6.48 -18.37 4.31
CA THR A 55 6.89 -19.65 4.86
C THR A 55 6.37 -20.87 4.08
N LEU A 56 5.13 -20.82 3.60
CA LEU A 56 4.51 -21.96 2.90
C LEU A 56 5.20 -22.22 1.55
N ILE A 57 5.55 -21.18 0.79
CA ILE A 57 6.18 -21.32 -0.53
C ILE A 57 7.51 -22.07 -0.42
N PRO A 58 8.53 -21.61 0.36
CA PRO A 58 9.82 -22.28 0.40
C PRO A 58 9.73 -23.68 1.01
N LEU A 59 8.89 -23.89 2.03
CA LEU A 59 8.75 -25.20 2.64
C LEU A 59 8.02 -26.20 1.73
N PHE A 60 7.03 -25.76 0.97
CA PHE A 60 6.35 -26.61 -0.01
C PHE A 60 7.32 -27.07 -1.11
N VAL A 61 8.15 -26.15 -1.63
CA VAL A 61 9.18 -26.49 -2.64
C VAL A 61 10.23 -27.45 -2.03
N GLU A 62 10.73 -27.18 -0.81
CA GLU A 62 11.67 -28.06 -0.11
C GLU A 62 11.12 -29.49 0.05
N GLU A 63 9.85 -29.62 0.46
CA GLU A 63 9.19 -30.93 0.62
C GLU A 63 8.98 -31.66 -0.70
N ARG A 64 8.71 -30.91 -1.77
CA ARG A 64 8.53 -31.47 -3.11
C ARG A 64 9.84 -32.00 -3.68
N GLU A 65 10.94 -31.27 -3.49
CA GLU A 65 12.26 -31.66 -4.00
C GLU A 65 12.89 -32.81 -3.21
N ARG A 66 12.71 -32.82 -1.87
CA ARG A 66 13.31 -33.83 -1.01
C ARG A 66 12.57 -35.17 -0.99
N PHE A 67 11.24 -35.14 -1.12
CA PHE A 67 10.43 -36.35 -0.97
C PHE A 67 9.59 -36.64 -2.23
N SER A 68 8.42 -36.02 -2.36
CA SER A 68 7.52 -36.17 -3.51
C SER A 68 6.39 -35.16 -3.51
N LEU A 69 5.70 -35.03 -4.63
CA LEU A 69 4.52 -34.20 -4.76
C LEU A 69 3.40 -34.63 -3.78
N LYS A 70 3.24 -35.93 -3.52
CA LYS A 70 2.24 -36.46 -2.58
C LYS A 70 2.55 -36.01 -1.14
N HIS A 71 3.82 -35.99 -0.74
CA HIS A 71 4.25 -35.53 0.58
C HIS A 71 4.02 -34.02 0.75
N SER A 72 4.41 -33.23 -0.25
CA SER A 72 4.19 -31.77 -0.23
C SER A 72 2.70 -31.42 -0.24
N ASN A 73 1.86 -32.14 -0.98
CA ASN A 73 0.42 -31.96 -0.96
C ASN A 73 -0.20 -32.25 0.41
N ARG A 74 0.30 -33.28 1.12
CA ARG A 74 -0.14 -33.61 2.48
C ARG A 74 0.24 -32.51 3.47
N PHE A 75 1.49 -32.02 3.40
CA PHE A 75 1.94 -30.87 4.19
C PHE A 75 1.12 -29.60 3.90
N ALA A 76 0.87 -29.31 2.62
CA ALA A 76 0.07 -28.15 2.20
C ALA A 76 -1.38 -28.26 2.69
N SER A 77 -2.02 -29.44 2.57
CA SER A 77 -3.38 -29.68 3.06
C SER A 77 -3.48 -29.48 4.57
N ASN A 78 -2.52 -30.03 5.34
CA ASN A 78 -2.44 -29.81 6.78
C ASN A 78 -2.28 -28.33 7.13
N SER A 79 -1.41 -27.61 6.41
CA SER A 79 -1.19 -26.18 6.62
C SER A 79 -2.43 -25.35 6.29
N ILE A 80 -3.13 -25.61 5.17
CA ILE A 80 -4.38 -24.95 4.82
C ILE A 80 -5.40 -25.16 5.93
N ASN A 81 -5.60 -26.39 6.39
CA ASN A 81 -6.60 -26.73 7.40
C ASN A 81 -6.30 -26.05 8.74
N LEU A 82 -5.03 -26.08 9.20
CA LEU A 82 -4.63 -25.46 10.45
C LEU A 82 -4.74 -23.92 10.39
N PHE A 83 -4.33 -23.29 9.28
CA PHE A 83 -4.51 -21.85 9.12
C PHE A 83 -5.99 -21.46 9.00
N SER A 84 -6.81 -22.26 8.31
CA SER A 84 -8.26 -22.02 8.21
C SER A 84 -8.93 -22.17 9.57
N LEU A 85 -8.52 -23.15 10.37
CA LEU A 85 -9.00 -23.33 11.76
C LEU A 85 -8.58 -22.14 12.64
N ALA A 86 -7.33 -21.71 12.55
CA ALA A 86 -6.87 -20.52 13.27
C ALA A 86 -7.65 -19.27 12.84
N ALA A 87 -7.91 -19.11 11.54
CA ALA A 87 -8.73 -18.03 11.00
C ALA A 87 -10.18 -18.10 11.50
N LEU A 88 -10.74 -19.31 11.64
CA LEU A 88 -12.08 -19.52 12.19
C LEU A 88 -12.14 -19.08 13.66
N VAL A 89 -11.16 -19.45 14.45
CA VAL A 89 -11.06 -19.02 15.87
C VAL A 89 -10.94 -17.51 15.97
N VAL A 90 -10.04 -16.88 15.16
CA VAL A 90 -9.88 -15.43 15.15
C VAL A 90 -11.17 -14.74 14.67
N SER A 91 -11.82 -15.28 13.64
CA SER A 91 -13.11 -14.79 13.14
C SER A 91 -14.20 -14.84 14.21
N ALA A 92 -14.33 -15.96 14.92
CA ALA A 92 -15.30 -16.13 15.99
C ALA A 92 -15.03 -15.15 17.15
N LEU A 93 -13.78 -15.01 17.57
CA LEU A 93 -13.39 -14.06 18.61
C LEU A 93 -13.71 -12.61 18.19
N MET A 94 -13.34 -12.23 16.98
CA MET A 94 -13.62 -10.89 16.46
C MET A 94 -15.13 -10.63 16.28
N TYR A 95 -15.89 -11.65 15.89
CA TYR A 95 -17.36 -11.55 15.77
C TYR A 95 -17.99 -11.25 17.13
N ILE A 96 -17.61 -12.01 18.18
CA ILE A 96 -18.14 -11.85 19.54
C ILE A 96 -17.65 -10.52 20.14
N LEU A 97 -16.40 -10.16 19.92
CA LEU A 97 -15.76 -8.98 20.49
C LEU A 97 -15.86 -7.73 19.61
N ALA A 98 -16.64 -7.74 18.51
CA ALA A 98 -16.68 -6.64 17.55
C ALA A 98 -17.04 -5.29 18.22
N GLY A 99 -18.06 -5.25 19.09
CA GLY A 99 -18.44 -4.04 19.84
C GLY A 99 -17.32 -3.53 20.75
N PRO A 100 -16.83 -4.34 21.70
CA PRO A 100 -15.68 -3.99 22.54
C PRO A 100 -14.44 -3.56 21.74
N LEU A 101 -14.10 -4.24 20.66
CA LEU A 101 -12.96 -3.88 19.81
C LEU A 101 -13.13 -2.52 19.13
N VAL A 102 -14.32 -2.25 18.59
CA VAL A 102 -14.63 -0.95 17.98
C VAL A 102 -14.52 0.17 19.01
N ASN A 103 -15.10 0.00 20.19
CA ASN A 103 -15.03 0.99 21.27
C ASN A 103 -13.60 1.17 21.79
N LEU A 104 -12.80 0.11 21.85
CA LEU A 104 -11.40 0.17 22.25
C LEU A 104 -10.54 0.93 21.25
N VAL A 105 -10.77 0.75 19.95
CA VAL A 105 -9.94 1.35 18.89
C VAL A 105 -10.45 2.75 18.53
N TYR A 106 -11.76 2.92 18.40
CA TYR A 106 -12.38 4.15 17.89
C TYR A 106 -13.16 4.89 18.97
N HIS A 107 -12.46 5.35 20.02
CA HIS A 107 -13.04 6.01 21.19
C HIS A 107 -13.89 7.27 20.89
N GLY A 108 -13.64 7.91 19.74
CA GLY A 108 -14.31 9.13 19.33
C GLY A 108 -15.59 8.92 18.51
N PHE A 109 -16.01 7.67 18.28
CA PHE A 109 -17.23 7.41 17.52
C PHE A 109 -18.47 7.67 18.36
N SER A 110 -19.52 8.19 17.71
CA SER A 110 -20.87 8.18 18.26
C SER A 110 -21.37 6.75 18.49
N PRO A 111 -22.28 6.52 19.45
CA PRO A 111 -22.83 5.17 19.69
C PRO A 111 -23.41 4.52 18.44
N GLU A 112 -24.08 5.31 17.59
CA GLU A 112 -24.65 4.86 16.32
C GLU A 112 -23.57 4.40 15.33
N LYS A 113 -22.52 5.22 15.13
CA LYS A 113 -21.40 4.91 14.27
C LYS A 113 -20.62 3.69 14.76
N ALA A 114 -20.43 3.57 16.08
CA ALA A 114 -19.76 2.42 16.69
C ALA A 114 -20.57 1.13 16.50
N ALA A 115 -21.90 1.17 16.70
CA ALA A 115 -22.78 0.04 16.47
C ALA A 115 -22.78 -0.41 15.00
N LEU A 116 -22.86 0.54 14.06
CA LEU A 116 -22.77 0.24 12.63
C LEU A 116 -21.42 -0.38 12.27
N THR A 117 -20.32 0.21 12.77
CA THR A 117 -18.96 -0.32 12.54
C THR A 117 -18.81 -1.74 13.07
N ALA A 118 -19.34 -2.02 14.28
CA ALA A 118 -19.32 -3.36 14.86
C ALA A 118 -20.11 -4.37 13.99
N ARG A 119 -21.29 -3.99 13.52
CA ARG A 119 -22.12 -4.84 12.64
C ARG A 119 -21.42 -5.12 11.31
N LEU A 120 -20.84 -4.11 10.66
CA LEU A 120 -20.07 -4.28 9.43
C LEU A 120 -18.84 -5.17 9.65
N THR A 121 -18.15 -5.00 10.78
CA THR A 121 -17.03 -5.86 11.18
C THR A 121 -17.48 -7.31 11.33
N GLN A 122 -18.60 -7.56 12.01
CA GLN A 122 -19.18 -8.90 12.16
C GLN A 122 -19.44 -9.59 10.81
N ILE A 123 -20.01 -8.87 9.84
CA ILE A 123 -20.24 -9.41 8.50
C ILE A 123 -18.91 -9.75 7.81
N MET A 124 -17.95 -8.83 7.85
CA MET A 124 -16.68 -9.01 7.13
C MET A 124 -15.80 -10.11 7.72
N VAL A 125 -15.75 -10.27 9.05
CA VAL A 125 -14.87 -11.26 9.66
C VAL A 125 -15.29 -12.70 9.35
N LEU A 126 -16.55 -12.96 8.97
CA LEU A 126 -16.97 -14.26 8.46
C LEU A 126 -16.21 -14.67 7.20
N ALA A 127 -15.73 -13.69 6.42
CA ALA A 127 -14.94 -13.92 5.23
C ALA A 127 -13.49 -14.35 5.51
N LEU A 128 -13.00 -14.18 6.74
CA LEU A 128 -11.58 -14.40 7.08
C LEU A 128 -11.12 -15.81 6.76
N VAL A 129 -11.93 -16.81 7.03
CA VAL A 129 -11.61 -18.23 6.76
C VAL A 129 -11.38 -18.46 5.27
N PHE A 130 -12.27 -17.96 4.42
CA PHE A 130 -12.18 -18.08 2.97
C PHE A 130 -10.99 -17.29 2.42
N ASN A 131 -10.72 -16.11 2.98
CA ASN A 131 -9.58 -15.30 2.62
C ASN A 131 -8.26 -16.02 2.94
N VAL A 132 -8.10 -16.55 4.13
CA VAL A 132 -6.88 -17.26 4.56
C VAL A 132 -6.66 -18.53 3.73
N ALA A 133 -7.71 -19.31 3.45
CA ALA A 133 -7.63 -20.44 2.53
C ALA A 133 -7.21 -20.01 1.12
N SER A 134 -7.75 -18.91 0.62
CA SER A 134 -7.40 -18.31 -0.68
C SER A 134 -5.92 -17.86 -0.73
N ILE A 135 -5.41 -17.24 0.33
CA ILE A 135 -4.00 -16.86 0.45
C ILE A 135 -3.11 -18.12 0.41
N ALA A 136 -3.46 -19.17 1.12
CA ALA A 136 -2.68 -20.41 1.15
C ALA A 136 -2.67 -21.08 -0.24
N VAL A 137 -3.81 -21.19 -0.90
CA VAL A 137 -3.93 -21.75 -2.26
C VAL A 137 -3.14 -20.88 -3.27
N SER A 138 -3.26 -19.55 -3.20
CA SER A 138 -2.50 -18.63 -4.04
C SER A 138 -0.99 -18.80 -3.84
N SER A 139 -0.54 -19.01 -2.60
CA SER A 139 0.88 -19.29 -2.28
C SER A 139 1.34 -20.60 -2.90
N LEU A 140 0.52 -21.65 -2.87
CA LEU A 140 0.83 -22.93 -3.55
C LEU A 140 0.91 -22.77 -5.07
N LEU A 141 0.01 -22.01 -5.68
CA LEU A 141 0.06 -21.70 -7.11
C LEU A 141 1.34 -20.93 -7.47
N ASN A 142 1.78 -20.00 -6.63
CA ASN A 142 3.05 -19.29 -6.78
C ASN A 142 4.25 -20.27 -6.68
N ALA A 143 4.22 -21.22 -5.72
CA ALA A 143 5.25 -22.26 -5.58
C ALA A 143 5.31 -23.21 -6.78
N MET A 144 4.20 -23.37 -7.50
CA MET A 144 4.09 -24.13 -8.74
C MET A 144 4.27 -23.27 -10.01
N GLU A 145 4.77 -22.04 -9.86
CA GLU A 145 5.02 -21.07 -10.93
C GLU A 145 3.76 -20.66 -11.72
N LYS A 146 2.56 -20.96 -11.21
CA LYS A 146 1.28 -20.54 -11.80
C LYS A 146 0.91 -19.12 -11.40
N TYR A 147 1.80 -18.17 -11.62
CA TYR A 147 1.70 -16.78 -11.15
C TYR A 147 0.44 -16.06 -11.63
N ILE A 148 -0.02 -16.32 -12.86
CA ILE A 148 -1.22 -15.67 -13.41
C ILE A 148 -2.45 -16.04 -12.59
N ALA A 149 -2.63 -17.35 -12.30
CA ALA A 149 -3.75 -17.85 -11.52
C ALA A 149 -3.76 -17.22 -10.12
N ALA A 150 -2.59 -17.15 -9.47
CA ALA A 150 -2.45 -16.52 -8.16
C ALA A 150 -2.85 -15.02 -8.15
N GLN A 151 -2.61 -14.29 -9.25
CA GLN A 151 -2.96 -12.86 -9.35
C GLN A 151 -4.44 -12.60 -9.67
N LEU A 152 -5.22 -13.62 -10.07
CA LEU A 152 -6.65 -13.46 -10.33
C LEU A 152 -7.45 -13.13 -9.07
N THR A 153 -6.93 -13.40 -7.88
CA THR A 153 -7.57 -13.07 -6.59
C THR A 153 -7.90 -11.60 -6.40
N GLY A 154 -7.22 -10.69 -7.12
CA GLY A 154 -7.48 -9.26 -7.01
C GLY A 154 -8.79 -8.79 -7.66
N PHE A 155 -9.36 -9.55 -8.61
CA PHE A 155 -10.57 -9.16 -9.32
C PHE A 155 -11.87 -9.40 -8.55
N PRO A 156 -12.11 -10.56 -7.90
CA PRO A 156 -13.34 -10.84 -7.19
C PRO A 156 -13.71 -9.77 -6.18
N LEU A 157 -12.73 -9.27 -5.41
CA LEU A 157 -12.98 -8.22 -4.42
C LEU A 157 -13.56 -6.96 -5.06
N SER A 158 -12.99 -6.55 -6.17
CA SER A 158 -13.44 -5.34 -6.85
C SER A 158 -14.80 -5.54 -7.51
N VAL A 159 -15.00 -6.67 -8.20
CA VAL A 159 -16.26 -6.96 -8.91
C VAL A 159 -17.41 -7.10 -7.93
N CYS A 160 -17.28 -7.90 -6.88
CA CYS A 160 -18.35 -8.11 -5.91
C CYS A 160 -18.72 -6.83 -5.16
N VAL A 161 -17.75 -6.03 -4.76
CA VAL A 161 -18.02 -4.76 -4.06
C VAL A 161 -18.66 -3.75 -5.00
N ILE A 162 -18.22 -3.64 -6.27
CA ILE A 162 -18.89 -2.78 -7.27
C ILE A 162 -20.34 -3.22 -7.47
N LEU A 163 -20.57 -4.51 -7.72
CA LEU A 163 -21.92 -5.05 -7.91
C LEU A 163 -22.79 -4.83 -6.67
N ALA A 164 -22.24 -5.05 -5.47
CA ALA A 164 -22.96 -4.81 -4.24
C ALA A 164 -23.34 -3.33 -4.07
N SER A 165 -22.40 -2.41 -4.38
CA SER A 165 -22.67 -0.98 -4.31
C SER A 165 -23.71 -0.52 -5.33
N VAL A 166 -23.67 -1.06 -6.56
CA VAL A 166 -24.58 -0.62 -7.63
C VAL A 166 -25.97 -1.25 -7.51
N CYS A 167 -26.06 -2.55 -7.15
CA CYS A 167 -27.32 -3.28 -7.21
C CYS A 167 -28.10 -3.30 -5.88
N PHE A 168 -27.40 -3.15 -4.75
CA PHE A 168 -27.99 -3.39 -3.43
C PHE A 168 -27.88 -2.21 -2.45
N SER A 169 -27.15 -1.14 -2.80
CA SER A 169 -27.01 0.02 -1.90
C SER A 169 -28.32 0.69 -1.54
N ASP A 170 -29.30 0.75 -2.48
CA ASP A 170 -30.59 1.37 -2.25
C ASP A 170 -31.47 0.60 -1.25
N ARG A 171 -31.25 -0.73 -1.12
CA ARG A 171 -32.03 -1.60 -0.23
C ARG A 171 -31.36 -1.86 1.10
N CYS A 172 -30.05 -2.08 1.09
CA CYS A 172 -29.29 -2.53 2.26
C CYS A 172 -28.27 -1.48 2.75
N GLY A 173 -28.22 -0.28 2.14
CA GLY A 173 -27.25 0.73 2.50
C GLY A 173 -25.82 0.24 2.39
N ILE A 174 -24.97 0.69 3.31
CA ILE A 174 -23.54 0.33 3.37
C ILE A 174 -23.29 -1.14 3.73
N GLU A 175 -24.27 -1.85 4.32
CA GLU A 175 -24.14 -3.28 4.63
C GLU A 175 -24.00 -4.12 3.35
N ALA A 176 -24.60 -3.67 2.23
CA ALA A 176 -24.41 -4.31 0.94
C ALA A 176 -22.94 -4.45 0.58
N VAL A 177 -22.13 -3.41 0.87
CA VAL A 177 -20.69 -3.43 0.61
C VAL A 177 -19.97 -4.44 1.50
N ALA A 178 -20.34 -4.56 2.77
CA ALA A 178 -19.79 -5.56 3.68
C ALA A 178 -20.09 -7.00 3.22
N TRP A 179 -21.33 -7.26 2.78
CA TRP A 179 -21.69 -8.54 2.15
C TRP A 179 -20.97 -8.77 0.82
N GLY A 180 -20.75 -7.70 0.06
CA GLY A 180 -19.90 -7.73 -1.14
C GLY A 180 -18.47 -8.18 -0.85
N VAL A 181 -17.88 -7.71 0.26
CA VAL A 181 -16.56 -8.16 0.73
C VAL A 181 -16.60 -9.64 1.12
N PHE A 182 -17.64 -10.09 1.83
CA PHE A 182 -17.80 -11.51 2.16
C PHE A 182 -17.88 -12.38 0.89
N ALA A 183 -18.80 -12.06 -0.01
CA ALA A 183 -18.99 -12.79 -1.27
C ALA A 183 -17.70 -12.82 -2.11
N ALA A 184 -16.98 -11.72 -2.14
CA ALA A 184 -15.72 -11.61 -2.84
C ALA A 184 -14.66 -12.60 -2.34
N ASN A 185 -14.52 -12.77 -1.02
CA ASN A 185 -13.55 -13.70 -0.44
C ASN A 185 -13.93 -15.17 -0.70
N VAL A 186 -15.22 -15.48 -0.69
CA VAL A 186 -15.71 -16.80 -1.13
C VAL A 186 -15.36 -17.02 -2.60
N LEU A 187 -15.66 -16.04 -3.46
CA LEU A 187 -15.38 -16.13 -4.90
C LEU A 187 -13.88 -16.19 -5.19
N GLN A 188 -13.04 -15.51 -4.42
CA GLN A 188 -11.57 -15.61 -4.52
C GLN A 188 -11.10 -17.05 -4.38
N LEU A 189 -11.60 -17.76 -3.37
CA LEU A 189 -11.24 -19.16 -3.16
C LEU A 189 -11.75 -20.04 -4.31
N LEU A 190 -13.02 -19.87 -4.70
CA LEU A 190 -13.65 -20.65 -5.78
C LEU A 190 -12.93 -20.49 -7.11
N VAL A 191 -12.49 -19.29 -7.46
CA VAL A 191 -11.73 -19.01 -8.70
C VAL A 191 -10.39 -19.73 -8.73
N LEU A 192 -9.78 -19.99 -7.57
CA LEU A 192 -8.47 -20.67 -7.50
C LEU A 192 -8.57 -22.19 -7.58
N ILE A 193 -9.68 -22.80 -7.15
CA ILE A 193 -9.85 -24.27 -7.09
C ILE A 193 -9.58 -24.97 -8.43
N PRO A 194 -10.09 -24.48 -9.59
CA PRO A 194 -9.83 -25.13 -10.88
C PRO A 194 -8.35 -25.26 -11.23
N PHE A 195 -7.50 -24.32 -10.78
CA PHE A 195 -6.06 -24.33 -11.05
C PHE A 195 -5.26 -25.33 -10.21
N LEU A 196 -5.90 -25.93 -9.19
CA LEU A 196 -5.33 -27.02 -8.39
C LEU A 196 -5.48 -28.38 -9.08
N ARG A 197 -6.40 -28.53 -10.04
CA ARG A 197 -6.68 -29.78 -10.71
C ARG A 197 -5.42 -30.33 -11.40
N GLY A 198 -5.26 -31.66 -11.33
CA GLY A 198 -4.21 -32.41 -12.01
C GLY A 198 -2.87 -32.50 -11.26
N TRP A 199 -2.62 -31.70 -10.22
CA TRP A 199 -1.38 -31.78 -9.46
C TRP A 199 -1.56 -31.72 -7.93
N PHE A 200 -2.64 -31.11 -7.44
CA PHE A 200 -2.91 -31.04 -6.01
C PHE A 200 -3.96 -32.05 -5.61
N THR A 201 -3.61 -32.90 -4.65
CA THR A 201 -4.53 -33.84 -4.00
C THR A 201 -4.75 -33.40 -2.56
N TYR A 202 -5.96 -32.93 -2.26
CA TYR A 202 -6.32 -32.54 -0.92
C TYR A 202 -6.45 -33.76 -0.02
N THR A 203 -5.84 -33.67 1.15
CA THR A 203 -5.95 -34.70 2.20
C THR A 203 -6.53 -34.07 3.46
N PRO A 204 -7.69 -34.53 3.96
CA PRO A 204 -8.29 -34.02 5.19
C PRO A 204 -7.41 -34.45 6.38
N MET A 205 -6.51 -33.59 6.78
CA MET A 205 -5.58 -33.82 7.88
C MET A 205 -5.51 -32.59 8.77
N LEU A 206 -5.45 -32.77 10.08
CA LEU A 206 -5.39 -31.73 11.08
C LEU A 206 -4.38 -32.15 12.17
N ASN A 207 -3.11 -31.94 11.88
CA ASN A 207 -2.02 -32.32 12.78
C ASN A 207 -1.14 -31.12 13.13
N ALA A 208 -1.44 -30.47 14.25
CA ALA A 208 -0.62 -29.38 14.80
C ALA A 208 0.74 -29.87 15.35
N GLY A 209 0.88 -31.15 15.59
CA GLY A 209 2.13 -31.82 16.04
C GLY A 209 3.12 -32.06 14.91
N ASP A 210 2.78 -31.86 13.65
CA ASP A 210 3.67 -32.05 12.51
C ASP A 210 4.90 -31.13 12.64
N GLU A 211 6.10 -31.72 12.62
CA GLU A 211 7.37 -30.97 12.74
C GLU A 211 7.55 -29.91 11.67
N ARG A 212 7.04 -30.16 10.45
CA ARG A 212 7.08 -29.22 9.33
C ARG A 212 6.21 -28.02 9.59
N PHE A 213 5.01 -28.22 10.13
CA PHE A 213 4.13 -27.14 10.52
C PHE A 213 4.72 -26.33 11.68
N ARG A 214 5.37 -26.97 12.66
CA ARG A 214 6.11 -26.28 13.73
C ARG A 214 7.28 -25.47 13.17
N LYS A 215 8.03 -26.01 12.19
CA LYS A 215 9.09 -25.29 11.47
C LYS A 215 8.51 -24.04 10.77
N LEU A 216 7.36 -24.20 10.07
CA LEU A 216 6.62 -23.12 9.42
C LEU A 216 6.27 -22.02 10.42
N MET A 217 5.62 -22.35 11.55
CA MET A 217 5.21 -21.38 12.56
C MET A 217 6.39 -20.64 13.21
N ARG A 218 7.51 -21.33 13.44
CA ARG A 218 8.73 -20.71 13.97
C ARG A 218 9.32 -19.65 13.03
N LEU A 219 9.24 -19.88 11.73
CA LEU A 219 9.68 -18.92 10.71
C LEU A 219 8.68 -17.80 10.48
N ALA A 220 7.38 -18.09 10.63
CA ALA A 220 6.28 -17.16 10.38
C ALA A 220 6.20 -16.03 11.42
N LEU A 221 6.40 -16.35 12.70
CA LEU A 221 6.20 -15.41 13.80
C LEU A 221 7.03 -14.11 13.66
N PRO A 222 8.34 -14.15 13.33
CA PRO A 222 9.10 -12.93 13.07
C PRO A 222 8.60 -12.12 11.86
N ALA A 223 8.13 -12.80 10.80
CA ALA A 223 7.60 -12.16 9.62
C ALA A 223 6.28 -11.41 9.92
N MET A 224 5.39 -12.04 10.69
CA MET A 224 4.13 -11.43 11.16
C MET A 224 4.40 -10.16 11.97
N LEU A 225 5.33 -10.22 12.95
CA LEU A 225 5.67 -9.07 13.78
C LEU A 225 6.22 -7.90 12.95
N SER A 226 7.06 -8.20 11.96
CA SER A 226 7.65 -7.16 11.10
C SER A 226 6.62 -6.41 10.26
N MET A 227 5.64 -7.12 9.70
CA MET A 227 4.58 -6.51 8.87
C MET A 227 3.50 -5.83 9.74
N GLY A 228 3.23 -6.38 10.93
CA GLY A 228 2.24 -5.84 11.85
C GLY A 228 2.51 -4.40 12.29
N VAL A 229 3.78 -4.02 12.45
CA VAL A 229 4.16 -2.66 12.89
C VAL A 229 3.64 -1.57 11.94
N SER A 230 3.72 -1.79 10.64
CA SER A 230 3.25 -0.81 9.66
C SER A 230 1.72 -0.67 9.65
N GLU A 231 1.01 -1.78 9.82
CA GLU A 231 -0.45 -1.78 9.86
C GLU A 231 -0.99 -1.19 11.15
N LEU A 232 -0.32 -1.47 12.28
CA LEU A 232 -0.63 -0.82 13.55
C LEU A 232 -0.51 0.70 13.46
N ASN A 233 0.44 1.23 12.69
CA ASN A 233 0.53 2.67 12.48
C ASN A 233 -0.72 3.24 11.79
N HIS A 234 -1.21 2.59 10.72
CA HIS A 234 -2.44 3.01 10.04
C HIS A 234 -3.67 2.90 10.95
N MET A 235 -3.75 1.85 11.75
CA MET A 235 -4.82 1.67 12.72
C MET A 235 -4.80 2.77 13.80
N ILE A 236 -3.62 3.16 14.28
CA ILE A 236 -3.45 4.29 15.22
C ILE A 236 -3.86 5.60 14.57
N ASP A 237 -3.48 5.85 13.32
CA ASP A 237 -3.89 7.05 12.57
C ASP A 237 -5.42 7.12 12.47
N HIS A 238 -6.10 6.01 12.16
CA HIS A 238 -7.56 5.90 12.12
C HIS A 238 -8.20 6.06 13.51
N ALA A 239 -7.60 5.46 14.55
CA ALA A 239 -8.06 5.61 15.92
C ALA A 239 -8.01 7.07 16.38
N LEU A 240 -6.92 7.78 16.08
CA LEU A 240 -6.79 9.19 16.38
C LEU A 240 -7.72 10.09 15.54
N ALA A 241 -8.04 9.66 14.32
CA ALA A 241 -9.00 10.36 13.46
C ALA A 241 -10.46 10.14 13.89
N SER A 242 -10.77 9.13 14.71
CA SER A 242 -12.14 8.80 15.13
C SER A 242 -12.85 9.94 15.87
N GLY A 243 -12.10 10.79 16.56
CA GLY A 243 -12.64 11.97 17.26
C GLY A 243 -12.72 13.25 16.42
N LEU A 244 -12.50 13.17 15.11
CA LEU A 244 -12.62 14.27 14.16
C LEU A 244 -14.01 14.25 13.48
N PRO A 245 -14.41 15.32 12.76
CA PRO A 245 -15.70 15.39 12.08
C PRO A 245 -15.96 14.20 11.16
N GLU A 246 -17.23 13.89 10.93
CA GLU A 246 -17.66 12.80 10.04
C GLU A 246 -17.08 12.95 8.62
N GLY A 247 -16.82 11.79 7.99
CA GLY A 247 -16.18 11.72 6.69
C GLY A 247 -14.66 11.92 6.71
N THR A 248 -14.06 12.11 7.90
CA THR A 248 -12.59 12.29 8.01
C THR A 248 -11.84 11.02 7.64
N LEU A 249 -12.27 9.86 8.12
CA LEU A 249 -11.63 8.58 7.80
C LEU A 249 -11.74 8.25 6.31
N THR A 250 -12.89 8.55 5.71
CA THR A 250 -13.11 8.42 4.26
C THR A 250 -12.15 9.31 3.48
N SER A 251 -11.98 10.59 3.88
CA SER A 251 -11.05 11.52 3.24
C SER A 251 -9.59 11.03 3.34
N MET A 252 -9.17 10.61 4.54
CA MET A 252 -7.80 10.08 4.76
C MET A 252 -7.55 8.84 3.93
N THR A 253 -8.49 7.89 3.91
CA THR A 253 -8.37 6.65 3.16
C THR A 253 -8.35 6.91 1.66
N SER A 254 -9.22 7.77 1.14
CA SER A 254 -9.28 8.13 -0.29
C SER A 254 -7.99 8.82 -0.74
N ALA A 255 -7.47 9.77 0.05
CA ALA A 255 -6.19 10.42 -0.21
C ALA A 255 -5.03 9.42 -0.16
N TYR A 256 -4.98 8.55 0.85
CA TYR A 256 -3.92 7.55 1.01
C TYR A 256 -3.91 6.51 -0.11
N ARG A 257 -5.07 6.11 -0.63
CA ARG A 257 -5.18 5.20 -1.79
C ARG A 257 -4.56 5.79 -3.05
N LEU A 258 -4.74 7.09 -3.31
CA LEU A 258 -4.06 7.78 -4.41
C LEU A 258 -2.54 7.76 -4.23
N ILE A 259 -2.06 8.00 -3.01
CA ILE A 259 -0.62 7.92 -2.69
C ILE A 259 -0.08 6.52 -2.95
N THR A 260 -0.75 5.48 -2.47
CA THR A 260 -0.31 4.08 -2.68
C THR A 260 -0.39 3.67 -4.15
N PHE A 261 -1.35 4.19 -4.90
CA PHE A 261 -1.45 3.97 -6.35
C PHE A 261 -0.24 4.59 -7.07
N VAL A 262 0.09 5.84 -6.79
CA VAL A 262 1.27 6.52 -7.36
C VAL A 262 2.56 5.80 -6.97
N GLN A 263 2.72 5.40 -5.70
CA GLN A 263 3.87 4.63 -5.25
C GLN A 263 3.97 3.29 -5.98
N GLY A 264 2.85 2.59 -6.14
CA GLY A 264 2.80 1.30 -6.84
C GLY A 264 3.25 1.37 -8.29
N ILE A 265 2.93 2.45 -8.99
CA ILE A 265 3.29 2.63 -10.41
C ILE A 265 4.72 3.15 -10.56
N LEU A 266 5.14 4.12 -9.74
CA LEU A 266 6.42 4.79 -9.92
C LEU A 266 7.55 4.18 -9.10
N LEU A 267 7.32 3.93 -7.81
CA LEU A 267 8.40 3.57 -6.88
C LEU A 267 8.68 2.08 -6.85
N VAL A 268 7.65 1.23 -6.84
CA VAL A 268 7.84 -0.22 -6.72
C VAL A 268 8.68 -0.79 -7.85
N PRO A 269 8.44 -0.49 -9.15
CA PRO A 269 9.29 -0.99 -10.23
C PRO A 269 10.73 -0.47 -10.13
N LEU A 270 10.91 0.83 -9.82
CA LEU A 270 12.24 1.44 -9.69
C LEU A 270 13.04 0.79 -8.55
N THR A 271 12.45 0.69 -7.37
CA THR A 271 13.14 0.12 -6.19
C THR A 271 13.44 -1.36 -6.36
N THR A 272 12.57 -2.12 -7.04
CA THR A 272 12.78 -3.56 -7.30
C THR A 272 13.97 -3.80 -8.23
N VAL A 273 14.05 -3.06 -9.35
CA VAL A 273 15.19 -3.18 -10.28
C VAL A 273 16.50 -2.76 -9.59
N MET A 274 16.45 -1.69 -8.79
CA MET A 274 17.63 -1.21 -8.07
C MET A 274 18.07 -2.17 -6.97
N PHE A 275 17.12 -2.79 -6.27
CA PHE A 275 17.38 -3.80 -5.25
C PHE A 275 18.09 -5.03 -5.86
N SER A 276 17.60 -5.56 -6.96
CA SER A 276 18.20 -6.71 -7.65
C SER A 276 19.67 -6.45 -8.03
N LYS A 277 19.95 -5.26 -8.59
CA LYS A 277 21.33 -4.84 -8.91
C LYS A 277 22.19 -4.62 -7.64
N MET A 278 21.58 -4.11 -6.57
CA MET A 278 22.27 -3.89 -5.29
C MET A 278 22.67 -5.22 -4.66
N SER A 279 21.75 -6.19 -4.59
CA SER A 279 22.00 -7.52 -4.03
C SER A 279 23.14 -8.23 -4.77
N ARG A 280 23.18 -8.08 -6.10
CA ARG A 280 24.28 -8.64 -6.89
C ARG A 280 25.64 -8.03 -6.54
N ARG A 281 25.73 -6.68 -6.44
CA ARG A 281 26.99 -5.98 -6.08
C ARG A 281 27.46 -6.34 -4.66
N VAL A 282 26.49 -6.48 -3.74
CA VAL A 282 26.80 -6.93 -2.36
C VAL A 282 27.31 -8.38 -2.34
N ALA A 283 26.72 -9.26 -3.16
CA ALA A 283 27.17 -10.66 -3.27
C ALA A 283 28.56 -10.79 -3.91
N GLU A 284 28.93 -9.84 -4.78
CA GLU A 284 30.27 -9.75 -5.42
C GLU A 284 31.29 -9.01 -4.53
N ASP A 285 30.98 -8.65 -3.28
CA ASP A 285 31.77 -7.81 -2.36
C ASP A 285 32.24 -6.47 -2.98
N ASP A 286 31.57 -6.01 -4.06
CA ASP A 286 31.87 -4.75 -4.72
C ASP A 286 31.23 -3.56 -3.98
N VAL A 287 31.83 -3.19 -2.85
CA VAL A 287 31.36 -2.06 -2.02
C VAL A 287 31.37 -0.73 -2.80
N ARG A 288 32.38 -0.52 -3.66
CA ARG A 288 32.48 0.72 -4.46
C ARG A 288 31.38 0.80 -5.51
N GLY A 289 31.09 -0.30 -6.19
CA GLY A 289 29.98 -0.42 -7.13
C GLY A 289 28.63 -0.26 -6.44
N ALA A 290 28.45 -0.86 -5.26
CA ALA A 290 27.25 -0.73 -4.46
C ALA A 290 26.98 0.72 -4.05
N LEU A 291 27.99 1.45 -3.57
CA LEU A 291 27.89 2.89 -3.22
C LEU A 291 27.59 3.78 -4.45
N LYS A 292 28.21 3.46 -5.61
CA LYS A 292 27.92 4.16 -6.87
C LYS A 292 26.46 3.92 -7.32
N LEU A 293 25.97 2.70 -7.18
CA LEU A 293 24.59 2.35 -7.48
C LEU A 293 23.61 3.02 -6.52
N LEU A 294 23.90 3.01 -5.20
CA LEU A 294 23.10 3.69 -4.18
C LEU A 294 22.90 5.17 -4.51
N ARG A 295 24.00 5.89 -4.83
CA ARG A 295 23.94 7.31 -5.22
C ARG A 295 23.10 7.52 -6.48
N ARG A 296 23.28 6.67 -7.48
CA ARG A 296 22.50 6.73 -8.73
C ARG A 296 21.03 6.47 -8.48
N SER A 297 20.70 5.49 -7.62
CA SER A 297 19.33 5.16 -7.27
C SER A 297 18.62 6.31 -6.56
N VAL A 298 19.28 6.94 -5.58
CA VAL A 298 18.74 8.12 -4.90
C VAL A 298 18.45 9.23 -5.92
N LEU A 299 19.38 9.52 -6.84
CA LEU A 299 19.19 10.56 -7.87
C LEU A 299 18.02 10.23 -8.80
N VAL A 300 17.90 8.98 -9.25
CA VAL A 300 16.80 8.55 -10.15
C VAL A 300 15.46 8.61 -9.45
N ILE A 301 15.36 8.06 -8.23
CA ILE A 301 14.12 8.11 -7.44
C ILE A 301 13.69 9.56 -7.23
N THR A 302 14.60 10.41 -6.75
CA THR A 302 14.30 11.82 -6.48
C THR A 302 13.90 12.56 -7.77
N MET A 303 14.59 12.32 -8.87
CA MET A 303 14.32 12.95 -10.18
C MET A 303 12.94 12.61 -10.73
N VAL A 304 12.45 11.39 -10.51
CA VAL A 304 11.14 10.94 -10.99
C VAL A 304 10.03 11.40 -10.03
N VAL A 305 10.27 11.33 -8.73
CA VAL A 305 9.23 11.54 -7.71
C VAL A 305 8.96 13.02 -7.45
N LEU A 306 9.99 13.87 -7.37
CA LEU A 306 9.80 15.28 -6.98
C LEU A 306 8.87 16.07 -7.92
N PRO A 307 8.97 15.99 -9.27
CA PRO A 307 8.05 16.72 -10.13
C PRO A 307 6.61 16.21 -9.98
N VAL A 308 6.40 14.90 -9.80
CA VAL A 308 5.05 14.33 -9.58
C VAL A 308 4.46 14.83 -8.27
N VAL A 309 5.27 14.91 -7.21
CA VAL A 309 4.86 15.48 -5.92
C VAL A 309 4.51 16.96 -6.06
N ALA A 310 5.33 17.73 -6.75
CA ALA A 310 5.11 19.17 -6.97
C ALA A 310 3.79 19.43 -7.70
N VAL A 311 3.58 18.76 -8.83
CA VAL A 311 2.35 18.88 -9.63
C VAL A 311 1.14 18.38 -8.83
N GLY A 312 1.25 17.20 -8.19
CA GLY A 312 0.16 16.61 -7.42
C GLY A 312 -0.23 17.42 -6.19
N ALA A 313 0.72 18.14 -5.55
CA ALA A 313 0.42 19.02 -4.43
C ALA A 313 -0.34 20.29 -4.89
N VAL A 314 0.10 20.91 -5.99
CA VAL A 314 -0.56 22.11 -6.55
C VAL A 314 -1.94 21.80 -7.11
N LEU A 315 -2.09 20.66 -7.80
CA LEU A 315 -3.34 20.23 -8.44
C LEU A 315 -4.11 19.21 -7.57
N SER A 316 -3.89 19.17 -6.25
CA SER A 316 -4.52 18.19 -5.37
C SER A 316 -6.05 18.19 -5.44
N SER A 317 -6.68 19.37 -5.57
CA SER A 317 -8.13 19.50 -5.75
C SER A 317 -8.59 18.89 -7.08
N ASP A 318 -7.90 19.18 -8.18
CA ASP A 318 -8.24 18.61 -9.49
C ASP A 318 -8.04 17.09 -9.51
N VAL A 319 -7.00 16.59 -8.83
CA VAL A 319 -6.73 15.14 -8.71
C VAL A 319 -7.85 14.45 -7.94
N ILE A 320 -8.28 14.99 -6.81
CA ILE A 320 -9.39 14.44 -6.01
C ILE A 320 -10.71 14.58 -6.79
N GLN A 321 -10.94 15.73 -7.42
CA GLN A 321 -12.13 15.96 -8.24
C GLN A 321 -12.22 14.94 -9.39
N PHE A 322 -11.15 14.73 -10.12
CA PHE A 322 -11.07 13.72 -11.16
C PHE A 322 -11.33 12.31 -10.62
N ALA A 323 -10.74 11.97 -9.46
CA ALA A 323 -10.82 10.64 -8.91
C ALA A 323 -12.19 10.33 -8.31
N TYR A 324 -12.77 11.26 -7.53
CA TYR A 324 -13.88 10.92 -6.63
C TYR A 324 -15.14 11.79 -6.80
N MET A 325 -15.10 12.95 -7.45
CA MET A 325 -16.27 13.83 -7.57
C MET A 325 -17.34 13.22 -8.48
N ARG A 326 -18.10 12.28 -7.91
CA ARG A 326 -19.25 11.61 -8.54
C ARG A 326 -20.29 11.25 -7.50
N GLY A 327 -21.57 11.22 -7.89
CA GLY A 327 -22.67 10.84 -7.01
C GLY A 327 -22.76 11.69 -5.75
N ARG A 328 -22.66 11.06 -4.58
CA ARG A 328 -22.76 11.74 -3.27
C ARG A 328 -21.49 12.46 -2.83
N PHE A 329 -20.38 12.35 -3.56
CA PHE A 329 -19.12 13.04 -3.21
C PHE A 329 -19.12 14.45 -3.80
N THR A 330 -19.28 15.44 -2.95
CA THR A 330 -19.49 16.85 -3.31
C THR A 330 -18.18 17.64 -3.49
N MET A 331 -18.29 18.88 -3.94
CA MET A 331 -17.12 19.77 -4.07
C MET A 331 -16.52 20.16 -2.70
N ASP A 332 -17.31 20.21 -1.66
CA ASP A 332 -16.80 20.44 -0.30
C ASP A 332 -15.99 19.22 0.19
N ASP A 333 -16.43 18.01 -0.14
CA ASP A 333 -15.66 16.79 0.12
C ASP A 333 -14.34 16.78 -0.66
N VAL A 334 -14.34 17.28 -1.91
CA VAL A 334 -13.12 17.47 -2.70
C VAL A 334 -12.14 18.38 -1.98
N ARG A 335 -12.58 19.54 -1.48
CA ARG A 335 -11.72 20.52 -0.80
C ARG A 335 -11.06 19.93 0.44
N VAL A 336 -11.84 19.26 1.28
CA VAL A 336 -11.31 18.64 2.51
C VAL A 336 -10.34 17.51 2.17
N THR A 337 -10.70 16.62 1.25
CA THR A 337 -9.86 15.48 0.86
C THR A 337 -8.58 15.92 0.14
N ALA A 338 -8.65 16.99 -0.68
CA ALA A 338 -7.49 17.57 -1.33
C ALA A 338 -6.48 18.17 -0.35
N GLY A 339 -6.96 18.78 0.74
CA GLY A 339 -6.11 19.23 1.84
C GLY A 339 -5.33 18.07 2.46
N VAL A 340 -6.00 16.96 2.75
CA VAL A 340 -5.36 15.74 3.27
C VAL A 340 -4.35 15.16 2.26
N LEU A 341 -4.74 15.09 0.98
CA LEU A 341 -3.85 14.61 -0.10
C LEU A 341 -2.59 15.46 -0.21
N MET A 342 -2.70 16.79 -0.15
CA MET A 342 -1.58 17.71 -0.24
C MET A 342 -0.51 17.40 0.81
N PHE A 343 -0.91 17.13 2.05
CA PHE A 343 0.03 16.79 3.12
C PHE A 343 0.60 15.38 3.01
N TYR A 344 -0.15 14.40 2.54
CA TYR A 344 0.37 13.06 2.29
C TYR A 344 1.35 13.02 1.12
N ILE A 345 1.06 13.73 0.02
CA ILE A 345 1.86 13.65 -1.21
C ILE A 345 3.28 14.17 -1.00
N ILE A 346 3.47 15.14 -0.10
CA ILE A 346 4.78 15.66 0.30
C ILE A 346 5.65 14.55 0.91
N GLY A 347 5.06 13.54 1.53
CA GLY A 347 5.78 12.39 2.12
C GLY A 347 6.28 11.36 1.12
N ILE A 348 5.78 11.34 -0.13
CA ILE A 348 6.12 10.29 -1.11
C ILE A 348 7.65 10.13 -1.33
N PRO A 349 8.46 11.21 -1.48
CA PRO A 349 9.89 11.08 -1.64
C PRO A 349 10.56 10.36 -0.46
N ALA A 350 10.12 10.69 0.75
CA ALA A 350 10.63 10.09 1.98
C ALA A 350 10.24 8.60 2.07
N PHE A 351 8.99 8.25 1.75
CA PHE A 351 8.53 6.87 1.75
C PHE A 351 9.29 6.02 0.74
N GLY A 352 9.46 6.51 -0.49
CA GLY A 352 10.18 5.80 -1.54
C GLY A 352 11.65 5.60 -1.25
N LEU A 353 12.35 6.62 -0.75
CA LEU A 353 13.75 6.52 -0.37
C LEU A 353 13.93 5.62 0.86
N ARG A 354 13.06 5.70 1.86
CA ARG A 354 13.09 4.83 3.03
C ARG A 354 12.89 3.36 2.64
N ASP A 355 11.92 3.05 1.77
CA ASP A 355 11.72 1.69 1.25
C ASP A 355 12.96 1.20 0.50
N PHE A 356 13.53 2.02 -0.36
CA PHE A 356 14.76 1.69 -1.06
C PHE A 356 15.93 1.41 -0.09
N PHE A 357 16.15 2.25 0.93
CA PHE A 357 17.19 2.03 1.92
C PHE A 357 16.94 0.78 2.77
N SER A 358 15.68 0.49 3.12
CA SER A 358 15.32 -0.77 3.79
C SER A 358 15.75 -1.98 2.97
N ARG A 359 15.49 -1.96 1.65
CA ARG A 359 15.93 -3.02 0.73
C ARG A 359 17.46 -3.11 0.65
N VAL A 360 18.19 -1.98 0.73
CA VAL A 360 19.66 -1.99 0.81
C VAL A 360 20.14 -2.72 2.08
N PHE A 361 19.54 -2.45 3.25
CA PHE A 361 19.85 -3.18 4.48
C PHE A 361 19.51 -4.67 4.36
N HIS A 362 18.39 -5.02 3.74
CA HIS A 362 18.04 -6.43 3.48
C HIS A 362 19.06 -7.14 2.58
N SER A 363 19.61 -6.46 1.56
CA SER A 363 20.68 -7.02 0.73
C SER A 363 21.97 -7.29 1.54
N LEU A 364 22.16 -6.54 2.62
CA LEU A 364 23.27 -6.72 3.58
C LEU A 364 22.96 -7.74 4.69
N LYS A 365 21.84 -8.49 4.55
CA LYS A 365 21.33 -9.45 5.56
C LYS A 365 20.99 -8.80 6.92
N ASP A 366 20.80 -7.48 6.95
CA ASP A 366 20.43 -6.73 8.15
C ASP A 366 18.93 -6.38 8.10
N THR A 367 18.11 -7.20 8.76
CA THR A 367 16.68 -6.97 8.91
C THR A 367 16.34 -6.19 10.18
N LYS A 368 17.26 -6.16 11.16
CA LYS A 368 17.04 -5.51 12.46
C LYS A 368 17.03 -3.99 12.36
N THR A 369 17.91 -3.42 11.54
CA THR A 369 18.00 -1.97 11.36
C THR A 369 16.73 -1.37 10.75
N PRO A 370 16.18 -1.86 9.63
CA PRO A 370 14.89 -1.40 9.10
C PRO A 370 13.74 -1.53 10.11
N PHE A 371 13.68 -2.63 10.85
CA PHE A 371 12.66 -2.84 11.88
C PHE A 371 12.73 -1.77 12.99
N ARG A 372 13.92 -1.51 13.55
CA ARG A 372 14.11 -0.49 14.59
C ARG A 372 13.72 0.91 14.10
N VAL A 373 14.09 1.24 12.87
CA VAL A 373 13.71 2.53 12.28
C VAL A 373 12.20 2.59 12.05
N SER A 374 11.55 1.50 11.65
CA SER A 374 10.09 1.48 11.52
C SER A 374 9.39 1.70 12.87
N CYS A 375 9.84 1.06 13.96
CA CYS A 375 9.31 1.33 15.31
C CYS A 375 9.51 2.79 15.73
N MET A 376 10.67 3.38 15.46
CA MET A 376 10.94 4.80 15.72
C MET A 376 9.99 5.70 14.92
N VAL A 377 9.77 5.41 13.65
CA VAL A 377 8.85 6.18 12.78
C VAL A 377 7.43 6.15 13.34
N VAL A 378 6.95 4.97 13.77
CA VAL A 378 5.63 4.84 14.40
C VAL A 378 5.55 5.69 15.67
N ALA A 379 6.54 5.61 16.55
CA ALA A 379 6.56 6.40 17.78
C ALA A 379 6.53 7.93 17.50
N ILE A 380 7.35 8.40 16.55
CA ILE A 380 7.35 9.80 16.12
C ILE A 380 5.99 10.18 15.51
N ASN A 381 5.42 9.32 14.66
CA ASN A 381 4.14 9.57 14.03
C ASN A 381 3.02 9.72 15.08
N VAL A 382 2.95 8.82 16.06
CA VAL A 382 1.94 8.90 17.15
C VAL A 382 2.06 10.22 17.92
N VAL A 383 3.26 10.62 18.32
CA VAL A 383 3.49 11.89 19.02
C VAL A 383 3.04 13.09 18.17
N LEU A 384 3.45 13.11 16.90
CA LEU A 384 3.08 14.18 15.97
C LEU A 384 1.58 14.20 15.68
N ASN A 385 0.94 13.04 15.57
CA ASN A 385 -0.51 12.92 15.37
C ASN A 385 -1.28 13.55 16.53
N VAL A 386 -0.89 13.27 17.78
CA VAL A 386 -1.54 13.85 18.97
C VAL A 386 -1.41 15.38 18.99
N ILE A 387 -0.27 15.89 18.56
CA ILE A 387 0.00 17.34 18.53
C ILE A 387 -0.74 17.99 17.35
N LEU A 388 -0.46 17.53 16.12
CA LEU A 388 -0.90 18.21 14.89
C LEU A 388 -2.40 18.08 14.63
N ARG A 389 -3.06 17.01 15.10
CA ARG A 389 -4.50 16.87 14.95
C ARG A 389 -5.27 18.00 15.65
N LYS A 390 -4.72 18.55 16.77
CA LYS A 390 -5.37 19.64 17.51
C LYS A 390 -5.41 20.95 16.72
N PHE A 391 -4.41 21.19 15.87
CA PHE A 391 -4.27 22.44 15.11
C PHE A 391 -4.79 22.33 13.67
N MET A 392 -4.67 21.15 13.07
CA MET A 392 -4.90 20.95 11.64
C MET A 392 -5.90 19.82 11.32
N GLY A 393 -6.48 19.17 12.34
CA GLY A 393 -7.43 18.07 12.15
C GLY A 393 -6.85 16.93 11.29
N ALA A 394 -7.59 16.50 10.27
CA ALA A 394 -7.18 15.45 9.32
C ALA A 394 -5.89 15.79 8.55
N ASN A 395 -5.71 17.06 8.18
CA ASN A 395 -4.49 17.54 7.53
C ASN A 395 -3.26 17.35 8.41
N GLY A 396 -3.42 17.53 9.73
CA GLY A 396 -2.37 17.32 10.73
C GLY A 396 -1.92 15.86 10.83
N LEU A 397 -2.85 14.91 10.75
CA LEU A 397 -2.53 13.46 10.72
C LEU A 397 -1.75 13.09 9.46
N ALA A 398 -2.18 13.58 8.30
CA ALA A 398 -1.46 13.37 7.03
C ALA A 398 -0.06 13.98 7.05
N PHE A 399 0.08 15.18 7.64
CA PHE A 399 1.37 15.86 7.77
C PHE A 399 2.30 15.16 8.75
N ALA A 400 1.79 14.68 9.89
CA ALA A 400 2.53 13.87 10.85
C ALA A 400 3.16 12.64 10.19
N THR A 401 2.37 11.92 9.38
CA THR A 401 2.85 10.74 8.62
C THR A 401 3.97 11.11 7.67
N SER A 402 3.86 12.24 6.98
CA SER A 402 4.91 12.73 6.08
C SER A 402 6.19 13.12 6.83
N ILE A 403 6.09 13.86 7.93
CA ILE A 403 7.24 14.23 8.77
C ILE A 403 7.92 12.98 9.34
N ALA A 404 7.16 12.05 9.90
CA ALA A 404 7.69 10.78 10.41
C ALA A 404 8.40 9.98 9.31
N GLY A 405 7.88 10.01 8.07
CA GLY A 405 8.54 9.45 6.89
C GLY A 405 9.91 10.06 6.63
N TYR A 406 10.03 11.40 6.68
CA TYR A 406 11.33 12.10 6.53
C TYR A 406 12.29 11.80 7.68
N CYS A 407 11.81 11.70 8.92
CA CYS A 407 12.63 11.27 10.05
C CYS A 407 13.18 9.87 9.83
N GLY A 408 12.35 8.93 9.38
CA GLY A 408 12.76 7.56 9.06
C GLY A 408 13.77 7.49 7.92
N MET A 409 13.54 8.25 6.83
CA MET A 409 14.47 8.36 5.72
C MET A 409 15.84 8.89 6.20
N THR A 410 15.84 9.96 6.99
CA THR A 410 17.06 10.57 7.54
C THR A 410 17.81 9.60 8.44
N ALA A 411 17.11 8.88 9.32
CA ALA A 411 17.71 7.85 10.16
C ALA A 411 18.39 6.74 9.33
N MET A 412 17.73 6.26 8.28
CA MET A 412 18.32 5.27 7.36
C MET A 412 19.59 5.79 6.69
N VAL A 413 19.58 7.03 6.23
CA VAL A 413 20.78 7.67 5.63
C VAL A 413 21.92 7.77 6.63
N LEU A 414 21.64 8.18 7.88
CA LEU A 414 22.66 8.28 8.93
C LEU A 414 23.26 6.91 9.30
N LEU A 415 22.42 5.88 9.38
CA LEU A 415 22.87 4.50 9.65
C LEU A 415 23.70 3.93 8.49
N LEU A 416 23.30 4.19 7.24
CA LEU A 416 24.12 3.83 6.07
C LEU A 416 25.44 4.59 6.06
N LYS A 417 25.44 5.89 6.43
CA LYS A 417 26.68 6.70 6.57
C LYS A 417 27.60 6.13 7.64
N LYS A 418 27.05 5.67 8.77
CA LYS A 418 27.84 5.01 9.83
C LYS A 418 28.49 3.72 9.33
N ARG A 419 27.79 2.94 8.47
CA ARG A 419 28.27 1.65 7.97
C ARG A 419 29.26 1.75 6.81
N PHE A 420 29.05 2.69 5.88
CA PHE A 420 29.81 2.81 4.63
C PHE A 420 30.68 4.07 4.56
N GLY A 421 30.69 4.91 5.58
CA GLY A 421 31.40 6.19 5.58
C GLY A 421 30.66 7.23 4.69
N ARG A 422 31.39 7.98 3.88
CA ARG A 422 30.82 9.03 3.02
C ARG A 422 29.97 8.44 1.90
N ILE A 423 28.63 8.42 2.08
CA ILE A 423 27.66 7.98 1.07
C ILE A 423 27.51 9.02 -0.04
N GLY A 424 27.44 10.31 0.33
CA GLY A 424 27.32 11.43 -0.62
C GLY A 424 28.66 11.88 -1.19
N THR A 425 28.65 12.39 -2.41
CA THR A 425 29.78 13.08 -3.02
C THR A 425 29.33 14.48 -3.42
N ARG A 426 30.28 15.43 -3.52
CA ARG A 426 30.00 16.80 -4.01
C ARG A 426 29.24 16.80 -5.33
N ARG A 427 29.49 15.79 -6.19
CA ARG A 427 28.77 15.58 -7.44
C ARG A 427 27.31 15.18 -7.19
N THR A 428 27.05 14.25 -6.26
CA THR A 428 25.67 13.81 -5.93
C THR A 428 24.87 14.97 -5.36
N THR A 429 25.44 15.74 -4.44
CA THR A 429 24.77 16.92 -3.87
C THR A 429 24.46 17.96 -4.95
N ARG A 430 25.42 18.24 -5.87
CA ARG A 430 25.18 19.16 -6.98
C ARG A 430 24.05 18.70 -7.92
N GLU A 431 23.99 17.40 -8.22
CA GLU A 431 22.88 16.83 -9.03
C GLU A 431 21.53 16.93 -8.29
N LEU A 432 21.50 16.68 -6.96
CA LEU A 432 20.28 16.87 -6.15
C LEU A 432 19.84 18.34 -6.15
N CYS A 433 20.73 19.29 -5.98
CA CYS A 433 20.40 20.71 -6.05
C CYS A 433 19.80 21.09 -7.42
N LYS A 434 20.33 20.54 -8.52
CA LYS A 434 19.76 20.74 -9.85
C LYS A 434 18.35 20.17 -9.99
N ILE A 435 18.09 18.97 -9.43
CA ILE A 435 16.77 18.35 -9.42
C ILE A 435 15.80 19.23 -8.63
N VAL A 436 16.20 19.72 -7.44
CA VAL A 436 15.37 20.61 -6.63
C VAL A 436 15.08 21.92 -7.36
N ALA A 437 16.08 22.54 -8.00
CA ALA A 437 15.91 23.77 -8.77
C ALA A 437 14.95 23.56 -9.96
N ALA A 438 15.10 22.47 -10.71
CA ALA A 438 14.18 22.14 -11.80
C ALA A 438 12.75 21.87 -11.28
N THR A 439 12.61 21.25 -10.09
CA THR A 439 11.32 21.04 -9.43
C THR A 439 10.69 22.36 -8.99
N ALA A 440 11.48 23.31 -8.49
CA ALA A 440 10.98 24.65 -8.14
C ALA A 440 10.43 25.37 -9.37
N VAL A 441 11.09 25.29 -10.53
CA VAL A 441 10.57 25.81 -11.80
C VAL A 441 9.27 25.11 -12.20
N CYS A 442 9.24 23.78 -12.11
CA CYS A 442 8.03 22.99 -12.34
C CYS A 442 6.86 23.48 -11.48
N THR A 443 7.10 23.66 -10.18
CA THR A 443 6.10 24.15 -9.23
C THR A 443 5.63 25.56 -9.60
N ALA A 444 6.53 26.46 -9.91
CA ALA A 444 6.20 27.84 -10.30
C ALA A 444 5.34 27.88 -11.57
N VAL A 445 5.70 27.10 -12.58
CA VAL A 445 4.89 26.96 -13.82
C VAL A 445 3.53 26.36 -13.50
N CYS A 446 3.46 25.31 -12.67
CA CYS A 446 2.21 24.69 -12.28
C CYS A 446 1.29 25.67 -11.54
N VAL A 447 1.83 26.44 -10.59
CA VAL A 447 1.07 27.47 -9.84
C VAL A 447 0.60 28.59 -10.78
N ALA A 448 1.45 29.05 -11.71
CA ALA A 448 1.07 30.07 -12.67
C ALA A 448 -0.08 29.58 -13.58
N LEU A 449 0.05 28.37 -14.13
CA LEU A 449 -1.01 27.78 -14.97
C LEU A 449 -2.29 27.53 -14.17
N ASN A 450 -2.19 27.09 -12.92
CA ASN A 450 -3.34 26.87 -12.04
C ASN A 450 -4.13 28.16 -11.75
N ARG A 451 -3.46 29.32 -11.78
CA ARG A 451 -4.11 30.64 -11.62
C ARG A 451 -4.72 31.16 -12.92
N VAL A 452 -4.09 30.87 -14.06
CA VAL A 452 -4.55 31.37 -15.38
C VAL A 452 -5.69 30.52 -15.95
N VAL A 453 -5.59 29.20 -15.78
CA VAL A 453 -6.63 28.27 -16.25
C VAL A 453 -7.73 28.18 -15.20
N PRO A 454 -8.96 28.60 -15.50
CA PRO A 454 -10.05 28.64 -14.53
C PRO A 454 -10.38 27.25 -14.01
N PRO A 455 -10.94 27.15 -12.78
CA PRO A 455 -11.47 25.92 -12.26
C PRO A 455 -12.46 25.29 -13.24
N ALA A 456 -12.37 23.97 -13.40
CA ALA A 456 -13.19 23.26 -14.38
C ALA A 456 -14.27 22.45 -13.69
N GLU A 457 -15.50 22.49 -14.23
CA GLU A 457 -16.59 21.63 -13.80
C GLU A 457 -16.80 20.52 -14.82
N GLY A 458 -17.02 19.29 -14.32
CA GLY A 458 -17.18 18.09 -15.13
C GLY A 458 -15.88 17.35 -15.44
N THR A 459 -15.97 16.02 -15.47
CA THR A 459 -14.82 15.11 -15.55
C THR A 459 -13.91 15.38 -16.74
N LEU A 460 -14.48 15.68 -17.92
CA LEU A 460 -13.70 15.93 -19.13
C LEU A 460 -12.84 17.21 -19.04
N LYS A 461 -13.44 18.30 -18.55
CA LYS A 461 -12.74 19.59 -18.41
C LYS A 461 -11.63 19.51 -17.34
N VAL A 462 -11.90 18.81 -16.22
CA VAL A 462 -10.91 18.55 -15.16
C VAL A 462 -9.76 17.72 -15.71
N THR A 463 -10.05 16.68 -16.49
CA THR A 463 -9.02 15.85 -17.13
C THR A 463 -8.15 16.69 -18.06
N LEU A 464 -8.76 17.52 -18.90
CA LEU A 464 -8.03 18.41 -19.81
C LEU A 464 -7.13 19.38 -19.03
N ARG A 465 -7.65 19.96 -17.95
CA ARG A 465 -6.88 20.84 -17.06
C ARG A 465 -5.70 20.13 -16.41
N LEU A 466 -5.89 18.92 -15.90
CA LEU A 466 -4.81 18.08 -15.34
C LEU A 466 -3.73 17.79 -16.39
N VAL A 467 -4.14 17.43 -17.61
CA VAL A 467 -3.20 17.14 -18.71
C VAL A 467 -2.45 18.39 -19.14
N VAL A 468 -3.12 19.52 -19.30
CA VAL A 468 -2.50 20.79 -19.74
C VAL A 468 -1.58 21.33 -18.63
N CYS A 469 -2.10 21.55 -17.42
CA CYS A 469 -1.30 22.13 -16.33
C CYS A 469 -0.20 21.17 -15.86
N GLY A 470 -0.52 19.90 -15.67
CA GLY A 470 0.45 18.89 -15.25
C GLY A 470 1.47 18.58 -16.33
N GLY A 471 1.01 18.38 -17.57
CA GLY A 471 1.87 18.09 -18.71
C GLY A 471 2.84 19.22 -19.02
N ALA A 472 2.36 20.47 -19.11
CA ALA A 472 3.21 21.64 -19.32
C ALA A 472 4.24 21.83 -18.20
N SER A 473 3.85 21.58 -16.94
CA SER A 473 4.77 21.66 -15.79
C SER A 473 5.85 20.59 -15.84
N ILE A 474 5.52 19.36 -16.25
CA ILE A 474 6.50 18.28 -16.44
C ILE A 474 7.42 18.59 -17.60
N VAL A 475 6.91 19.14 -18.72
CA VAL A 475 7.75 19.59 -19.84
C VAL A 475 8.72 20.69 -19.39
N ALA A 476 8.25 21.67 -18.63
CA ALA A 476 9.09 22.73 -18.06
C ALA A 476 10.19 22.14 -17.13
N TYR A 477 9.83 21.14 -16.31
CA TYR A 477 10.78 20.41 -15.49
C TYR A 477 11.88 19.76 -16.34
N LEU A 478 11.50 19.01 -17.37
CA LEU A 478 12.44 18.31 -18.24
C LEU A 478 13.34 19.28 -19.01
N ALA A 479 12.78 20.38 -19.52
CA ALA A 479 13.53 21.45 -20.19
C ALA A 479 14.56 22.10 -19.25
N CYS A 480 14.14 22.45 -18.03
CA CYS A 480 15.04 23.02 -17.03
C CYS A 480 16.13 22.02 -16.58
N ALA A 481 15.75 20.77 -16.37
CA ALA A 481 16.69 19.68 -16.02
C ALA A 481 17.73 19.46 -17.14
N TRP A 482 17.31 19.58 -18.39
CA TRP A 482 18.21 19.51 -19.55
C TRP A 482 19.13 20.73 -19.63
N ALA A 483 18.61 21.95 -19.47
CA ALA A 483 19.38 23.19 -19.48
C ALA A 483 20.42 23.25 -18.36
N LEU A 484 20.07 22.78 -17.15
CA LEU A 484 20.99 22.63 -16.02
C LEU A 484 22.05 21.52 -16.24
N GLY A 485 21.97 20.80 -17.35
CA GLY A 485 22.93 19.75 -17.67
C GLY A 485 22.87 18.59 -16.69
N LEU A 486 21.68 18.08 -16.38
CA LEU A 486 21.50 16.97 -15.42
C LEU A 486 22.06 15.68 -16.01
N ASN A 487 23.22 15.23 -15.50
CA ASN A 487 23.90 14.04 -16.01
C ASN A 487 23.05 12.76 -15.87
N THR A 488 22.20 12.70 -14.84
CA THR A 488 21.31 11.57 -14.61
C THR A 488 20.28 11.46 -15.74
N LEU A 489 19.69 12.56 -16.19
CA LEU A 489 18.77 12.62 -17.31
C LEU A 489 19.44 12.23 -18.64
N LYS A 490 20.61 12.85 -18.92
CA LYS A 490 21.38 12.56 -20.14
C LYS A 490 21.75 11.08 -20.28
N LYS A 491 22.04 10.39 -19.18
CA LYS A 491 22.34 8.96 -19.14
C LYS A 491 21.10 8.06 -19.29
N LEU A 492 19.91 8.53 -18.95
CA LEU A 492 18.67 7.80 -19.16
C LEU A 492 18.20 7.90 -20.62
N VAL A 493 18.31 9.09 -21.20
CA VAL A 493 17.91 9.35 -22.60
C VAL A 493 18.97 8.87 -23.59
N GLY A 494 20.27 9.04 -23.27
CA GLY A 494 21.40 8.66 -24.12
C GLY A 494 21.88 7.21 -23.94
N GLY A 495 21.28 6.41 -23.07
CA GLY A 495 21.73 5.05 -22.70
C GLY A 495 21.40 3.93 -23.67
N ARG A 496 21.12 4.21 -24.96
CA ARG A 496 21.01 3.22 -26.05
C ARG A 496 22.20 3.20 -27.01
N ARG A 497 23.27 3.88 -26.68
CA ARG A 497 24.51 3.76 -27.47
C ARG A 497 25.66 3.28 -26.56
N ARG A 498 25.68 1.98 -26.26
CA ARG A 498 26.85 1.09 -26.11
C ARG A 498 26.38 -0.28 -25.65
#